data_24fb85ed7d24681d7b82d2552031bb0b
#
_entry.id   24fb85ed7d24681d7b82d2552031bb0b
#
_cell.length_a   1.000
_cell.length_b   1.000
_cell.length_c   1.000
_cell.angle_alpha   90.00
_cell.angle_beta   90.00
_cell.angle_gamma   90.00
#
_symmetry.space_group_name_H-M   'P 1'
#
loop_
_entity.id
_entity.type
_entity.pdbx_description
1 polymer ?
#
loop_
_entity_poly.entity_id
_entity_poly.type
_entity_poly.pdbx_seq_one_letter_code
_entity_poly.pdbx_strand_id
1 'polypeptide(L)'
;STYSMGESLKPVWEFEEPFYYTAKIGDDGTVTLDYARCRIFGVYQYFFDVPLLVKIVIPEGAQFVYIGNFEYDLDYALRVKGFQHYDEYEKAKKWINRAVGKDVTLVRGELNFIKAEDSKKK
;
A
#
# COMPACT_ATOMS: atom_id res chain seq x y z
N SER A 1 -0.18 -12.44 1.31
CA SER A 1 -0.13 -11.65 2.52
C SER A 1 -1.53 -11.34 3.01
N THR A 2 -1.62 -10.98 4.24
CA THR A 2 -2.88 -10.78 4.91
C THR A 2 -2.88 -9.40 5.56
N TYR A 3 -4.06 -8.96 5.96
CA TYR A 3 -4.16 -7.79 6.79
C TYR A 3 -4.91 -8.18 8.06
N SER A 4 -4.65 -7.42 9.13
CA SER A 4 -5.26 -7.75 10.39
C SER A 4 -6.74 -7.37 10.37
N MET A 5 -7.52 -8.24 10.97
CA MET A 5 -8.93 -7.97 11.19
C MET A 5 -9.06 -7.26 12.53
N GLY A 6 -10.05 -6.42 12.64
CA GLY A 6 -10.29 -5.69 13.86
C GLY A 6 -10.26 -4.21 13.63
N GLU A 7 -9.88 -3.47 14.65
CA GLU A 7 -10.07 -2.03 14.61
C GLU A 7 -9.24 -1.31 13.57
N SER A 8 -8.00 -1.73 13.38
CA SER A 8 -7.12 -0.92 12.54
C SER A 8 -7.35 -1.15 11.07
N LEU A 9 -7.73 -2.35 10.68
CA LEU A 9 -7.84 -2.74 9.27
C LEU A 9 -6.58 -2.43 8.49
N LYS A 10 -5.46 -2.25 9.19
CA LYS A 10 -4.20 -1.92 8.56
C LYS A 10 -3.67 -3.18 7.87
N PRO A 11 -3.33 -3.10 6.58
CA PRO A 11 -2.78 -4.28 5.93
C PRO A 11 -1.43 -4.65 6.52
N VAL A 12 -1.18 -5.95 6.59
CA VAL A 12 0.10 -6.49 7.01
C VAL A 12 0.67 -7.27 5.84
N TRP A 13 1.83 -6.87 5.35
CA TRP A 13 2.43 -7.59 4.26
C TRP A 13 3.88 -7.92 4.56
N GLU A 14 4.37 -8.92 3.85
CA GLU A 14 5.75 -9.32 3.97
C GLU A 14 6.60 -8.37 3.14
N PHE A 15 7.74 -8.02 3.68
CA PHE A 15 8.65 -7.11 3.03
C PHE A 15 9.05 -7.68 1.67
N GLU A 16 9.05 -6.82 0.66
CA GLU A 16 9.41 -7.14 -0.72
C GLU A 16 8.39 -8.03 -1.46
N GLU A 17 7.23 -8.28 -0.89
CA GLU A 17 6.19 -9.04 -1.57
C GLU A 17 5.09 -8.13 -2.06
N PRO A 18 4.56 -8.37 -3.26
CA PRO A 18 3.33 -7.68 -3.66
C PRO A 18 2.14 -8.21 -2.87
N PHE A 19 1.14 -7.39 -2.70
CA PHE A 19 -0.08 -7.81 -2.03
C PHE A 19 -1.24 -6.94 -2.51
N TYR A 20 -2.44 -7.41 -2.24
CA TYR A 20 -3.63 -6.60 -2.45
C TYR A 20 -4.58 -6.77 -1.26
N TYR A 21 -5.44 -5.80 -1.09
CA TYR A 21 -6.46 -5.89 -0.07
C TYR A 21 -7.65 -5.04 -0.48
N THR A 22 -8.78 -5.30 0.17
CA THR A 22 -10.01 -4.57 -0.11
C THR A 22 -10.06 -3.31 0.72
N ALA A 23 -10.37 -2.20 0.10
CA ALA A 23 -10.50 -0.92 0.79
C ALA A 23 -11.89 -0.36 0.54
N LYS A 24 -12.40 0.36 1.52
CA LYS A 24 -13.68 1.04 1.40
C LYS A 24 -13.44 2.45 0.87
N ILE A 25 -14.14 2.80 -0.19
CA ILE A 25 -14.02 4.12 -0.80
C ILE A 25 -14.85 5.10 0.02
N GLY A 26 -14.27 6.24 0.34
CA GLY A 26 -14.96 7.30 1.06
C GLY A 26 -15.99 7.98 0.19
N ASP A 27 -16.82 8.84 0.83
CA ASP A 27 -17.89 9.53 0.13
C ASP A 27 -17.38 10.45 -0.96
N ASP A 28 -16.15 10.90 -0.85
CA ASP A 28 -15.53 11.78 -1.84
C ASP A 28 -14.83 11.01 -2.97
N GLY A 29 -14.99 9.69 -3.01
CA GLY A 29 -14.38 8.87 -4.05
C GLY A 29 -12.91 8.57 -3.83
N THR A 30 -12.41 8.78 -2.61
CA THR A 30 -10.99 8.55 -2.33
C THR A 30 -10.80 7.50 -1.26
N VAL A 31 -9.56 6.97 -1.23
CA VAL A 31 -9.08 6.09 -0.17
C VAL A 31 -7.83 6.72 0.41
N THR A 32 -7.77 6.85 1.72
CA THR A 32 -6.59 7.40 2.39
C THR A 32 -5.83 6.27 3.07
N LEU A 33 -4.54 6.20 2.80
CA LEU A 33 -3.65 5.23 3.43
C LEU A 33 -2.62 5.99 4.25
N ASP A 34 -2.57 5.69 5.54
CA ASP A 34 -1.63 6.35 6.45
C ASP A 34 -0.34 5.57 6.56
N TYR A 35 -0.43 4.36 7.05
CA TYR A 35 0.73 3.51 7.31
C TYR A 35 0.42 2.08 6.90
N ALA A 36 1.46 1.35 6.59
CA ALA A 36 1.34 -0.08 6.37
C ALA A 36 2.22 -0.79 7.38
N ARG A 37 1.75 -1.91 7.88
CA ARG A 37 2.54 -2.75 8.78
C ARG A 37 3.24 -3.81 7.97
N CYS A 38 4.55 -3.82 8.07
CA CYS A 38 5.39 -4.77 7.36
C CYS A 38 5.91 -5.83 8.31
N ARG A 39 6.18 -7.00 7.77
CA ARG A 39 6.66 -8.13 8.54
C ARG A 39 7.92 -8.67 7.87
N ILE A 40 8.95 -8.89 8.68
CA ILE A 40 10.18 -9.50 8.19
C ILE A 40 10.38 -10.80 8.96
N PHE A 41 10.62 -11.86 8.22
CA PHE A 41 10.96 -13.15 8.79
C PHE A 41 12.47 -13.31 8.88
N GLY A 42 12.92 -13.89 9.98
CA GLY A 42 14.32 -14.23 10.20
C GLY A 42 14.35 -15.22 11.35
N VAL A 43 15.37 -15.13 12.21
CA VAL A 43 15.40 -15.92 13.42
C VAL A 43 14.18 -15.56 14.27
N TYR A 44 13.83 -14.29 14.29
CA TYR A 44 12.62 -13.80 14.94
C TYR A 44 11.76 -13.12 13.89
N GLN A 45 10.49 -13.03 14.18
CA GLN A 45 9.55 -12.31 13.34
C GLN A 45 9.43 -10.88 13.85
N TYR A 46 9.65 -9.92 12.97
CA TYR A 46 9.60 -8.50 13.31
C TYR A 46 8.48 -7.81 12.56
N PHE A 47 7.85 -6.86 13.22
CA PHE A 47 6.88 -5.97 12.60
C PHE A 47 7.38 -4.55 12.68
N PHE A 48 7.09 -3.78 11.65
CA PHE A 48 7.38 -2.35 11.66
C PHE A 48 6.39 -1.66 10.72
N ASP A 49 6.19 -0.36 10.95
CA ASP A 49 5.26 0.41 10.14
C ASP A 49 6.03 1.34 9.23
N VAL A 50 5.55 1.45 7.99
CA VAL A 50 6.08 2.42 7.05
C VAL A 50 4.98 3.39 6.67
N PRO A 51 5.31 4.68 6.49
CA PRO A 51 4.31 5.66 6.10
C PRO A 51 3.95 5.50 4.63
N LEU A 52 2.67 5.50 4.32
CA LEU A 52 2.19 5.64 2.95
C LEU A 52 1.78 7.08 2.72
N LEU A 53 0.98 7.62 3.62
CA LEU A 53 0.56 9.02 3.65
C LEU A 53 0.09 9.49 2.28
N VAL A 54 -0.88 8.78 1.74
CA VAL A 54 -1.35 9.05 0.39
C VAL A 54 -2.88 9.01 0.37
N LYS A 55 -3.43 9.95 -0.38
CA LYS A 55 -4.86 9.98 -0.67
C LYS A 55 -5.02 9.60 -2.13
N ILE A 56 -5.79 8.57 -2.38
CA ILE A 56 -5.91 7.97 -3.71
C ILE A 56 -7.29 8.27 -4.26
N VAL A 57 -7.34 8.92 -5.41
CA VAL A 57 -8.60 9.12 -6.12
C VAL A 57 -8.88 7.85 -6.91
N ILE A 58 -10.03 7.25 -6.64
CA ILE A 58 -10.41 5.98 -7.27
C ILE A 58 -11.24 6.30 -8.51
N PRO A 59 -10.81 5.85 -9.70
CA PRO A 59 -11.63 6.07 -10.91
C PRO A 59 -12.99 5.41 -10.76
N GLU A 60 -14.02 6.09 -11.22
CA GLU A 60 -15.37 5.60 -11.10
C GLU A 60 -15.52 4.23 -11.77
N GLY A 61 -16.12 3.29 -11.07
CA GLY A 61 -16.34 1.94 -11.57
C GLY A 61 -15.14 1.02 -11.49
N ALA A 62 -14.00 1.50 -11.01
CA ALA A 62 -12.81 0.67 -10.91
C ALA A 62 -12.98 -0.37 -9.81
N GLN A 63 -12.60 -1.61 -10.10
CA GLN A 63 -12.61 -2.69 -9.13
C GLN A 63 -11.22 -3.01 -8.62
N PHE A 64 -10.21 -2.88 -9.47
CA PHE A 64 -8.83 -3.13 -9.12
C PHE A 64 -8.01 -1.89 -9.45
N VAL A 65 -7.33 -1.37 -8.44
CA VAL A 65 -6.60 -0.11 -8.56
C VAL A 65 -5.15 -0.35 -8.16
N TYR A 66 -4.25 0.03 -9.05
CA TYR A 66 -2.82 -0.07 -8.79
C TYR A 66 -2.34 1.25 -8.19
N ILE A 67 -1.68 1.17 -7.07
CA ILE A 67 -1.20 2.37 -6.38
C ILE A 67 0.30 2.55 -6.47
N GLY A 68 0.97 1.68 -7.20
CA GLY A 68 2.40 1.82 -7.41
C GLY A 68 3.22 0.97 -6.48
N ASN A 69 4.52 1.11 -6.65
CA ASN A 69 5.50 0.42 -5.84
C ASN A 69 6.13 1.42 -4.88
N PHE A 70 6.17 1.05 -3.61
CA PHE A 70 6.71 1.89 -2.56
C PHE A 70 8.00 1.26 -2.07
N GLU A 71 9.11 1.95 -2.25
CA GLU A 71 10.41 1.45 -1.83
C GLU A 71 10.94 2.33 -0.70
N TYR A 72 11.34 1.69 0.38
CA TYR A 72 11.81 2.39 1.57
C TYR A 72 13.26 2.03 1.83
N ASP A 73 14.04 3.04 2.14
CA ASP A 73 15.42 2.86 2.60
C ASP A 73 15.38 2.89 4.13
N LEU A 74 15.72 1.78 4.75
CA LEU A 74 15.61 1.62 6.19
C LEU A 74 16.99 1.55 6.82
N ASP A 75 17.11 2.09 8.04
CA ASP A 75 18.33 1.91 8.81
C ASP A 75 18.27 0.57 9.56
N TYR A 76 19.32 0.27 10.32
CA TYR A 76 19.39 -1.02 11.00
C TYR A 76 18.34 -1.16 12.11
N ALA A 77 17.75 -0.05 12.55
CA ALA A 77 16.67 -0.07 13.53
C ALA A 77 15.29 -0.07 12.87
N LEU A 78 15.24 -0.32 11.55
CA LEU A 78 14.02 -0.36 10.75
C LEU A 78 13.30 0.98 10.71
N ARG A 79 14.05 2.08 10.81
CA ARG A 79 13.48 3.42 10.65
C ARG A 79 13.67 3.87 9.20
N VAL A 80 12.66 4.55 8.68
CA VAL A 80 12.68 4.99 7.29
C VAL A 80 13.65 6.16 7.13
N LYS A 81 14.65 5.99 6.27
CA LYS A 81 15.60 7.04 5.91
C LYS A 81 15.29 7.67 4.58
N GLY A 82 14.63 6.95 3.72
CA GLY A 82 14.31 7.43 2.39
C GLY A 82 13.15 6.68 1.81
N PHE A 83 12.63 7.22 0.72
CA PHE A 83 11.40 6.70 0.13
C PHE A 83 11.40 7.02 -1.36
N GLN A 84 11.01 6.04 -2.15
CA GLN A 84 10.76 6.22 -3.58
C GLN A 84 9.44 5.56 -3.95
N HIS A 85 8.75 6.19 -4.88
CA HIS A 85 7.53 5.64 -5.45
C HIS A 85 7.73 5.52 -6.93
N TYR A 86 7.47 4.34 -7.50
CA TYR A 86 7.67 4.13 -8.91
C TYR A 86 6.62 3.18 -9.48
N ASP A 87 6.57 3.11 -10.80
CA ASP A 87 5.52 2.39 -11.49
C ASP A 87 6.08 1.11 -12.10
N GLU A 88 5.43 -0.01 -11.75
CA GLU A 88 5.68 -1.30 -12.38
C GLU A 88 4.35 -1.93 -12.75
N TYR A 89 3.56 -1.18 -13.47
CA TYR A 89 2.17 -1.55 -13.78
C TYR A 89 2.07 -2.93 -14.44
N GLU A 90 2.93 -3.22 -15.42
CA GLU A 90 2.82 -4.49 -16.15
C GLU A 90 3.10 -5.68 -15.25
N LYS A 91 4.09 -5.54 -14.38
CA LYS A 91 4.36 -6.60 -13.40
C LYS A 91 3.21 -6.77 -12.43
N ALA A 92 2.65 -5.65 -11.98
CA ALA A 92 1.52 -5.67 -11.05
C ALA A 92 0.30 -6.34 -11.70
N LYS A 93 0.05 -6.04 -12.96
CA LYS A 93 -1.08 -6.63 -13.67
C LYS A 93 -0.92 -8.14 -13.80
N LYS A 94 0.26 -8.60 -14.14
CA LYS A 94 0.51 -10.04 -14.23
C LYS A 94 0.33 -10.70 -12.88
N TRP A 95 0.81 -10.05 -11.83
CA TRP A 95 0.71 -10.59 -10.49
C TRP A 95 -0.75 -10.69 -10.04
N ILE A 96 -1.53 -9.62 -10.23
CA ILE A 96 -2.92 -9.62 -9.76
C ILE A 96 -3.77 -10.60 -10.57
N ASN A 97 -3.53 -10.72 -11.87
CA ASN A 97 -4.23 -11.70 -12.68
C ASN A 97 -3.99 -13.11 -12.16
N ARG A 98 -2.76 -13.40 -11.79
CA ARG A 98 -2.41 -14.71 -11.25
C ARG A 98 -3.06 -14.92 -9.89
N ALA A 99 -3.02 -13.90 -9.04
CA ALA A 99 -3.57 -14.00 -7.69
C ALA A 99 -5.09 -14.18 -7.69
N VAL A 100 -5.77 -13.49 -8.60
CA VAL A 100 -7.23 -13.59 -8.72
C VAL A 100 -7.65 -14.82 -9.52
N GLY A 101 -6.79 -15.27 -10.45
CA GLY A 101 -7.08 -16.43 -11.27
C GLY A 101 -7.81 -16.11 -12.56
N LYS A 102 -7.84 -14.86 -12.97
CA LYS A 102 -8.45 -14.42 -14.22
C LYS A 102 -7.88 -13.07 -14.61
N ASP A 103 -8.12 -12.69 -15.86
CA ASP A 103 -7.74 -11.35 -16.30
C ASP A 103 -8.65 -10.31 -15.65
N VAL A 104 -8.03 -9.33 -15.00
CA VAL A 104 -8.77 -8.23 -14.40
C VAL A 104 -8.38 -6.93 -15.09
N THR A 105 -9.26 -5.95 -15.00
CA THR A 105 -8.93 -4.61 -15.47
C THR A 105 -8.28 -3.87 -14.32
N LEU A 106 -6.99 -3.65 -14.44
CA LEU A 106 -6.23 -2.94 -13.42
C LEU A 106 -6.04 -1.50 -13.89
N VAL A 107 -6.52 -0.56 -13.10
CA VAL A 107 -6.38 0.86 -13.44
C VAL A 107 -5.44 1.52 -12.44
N ARG A 108 -4.78 2.58 -12.88
CA ARG A 108 -3.92 3.34 -11.99
C ARG A 108 -4.76 4.31 -11.17
N GLY A 109 -4.53 4.34 -9.87
CA GLY A 109 -5.11 5.35 -9.01
C GLY A 109 -4.36 6.66 -9.14
N GLU A 110 -5.03 7.76 -8.91
CA GLU A 110 -4.36 9.05 -8.84
C GLU A 110 -3.93 9.27 -7.40
N LEU A 111 -2.63 9.40 -7.19
CA LEU A 111 -2.06 9.49 -5.85
C LEU A 111 -1.70 10.92 -5.50
N ASN A 112 -2.17 11.35 -4.34
CA ASN A 112 -1.84 12.65 -3.78
C ASN A 112 -1.18 12.41 -2.44
N PHE A 113 0.13 12.65 -2.36
CA PHE A 113 0.87 12.39 -1.15
C PHE A 113 0.64 13.48 -0.14
N ILE A 114 0.41 13.08 1.11
CA ILE A 114 0.17 13.99 2.21
C ILE A 114 1.52 14.34 2.81
N LYS A 115 1.80 15.64 2.93
CA LYS A 115 3.06 16.09 3.50
C LYS A 115 3.06 15.83 5.00
N ALA A 116 4.24 15.49 5.53
CA ALA A 116 4.36 15.18 6.94
C ALA A 116 3.91 16.35 7.82
N GLU A 117 4.23 17.58 7.42
CA GLU A 117 3.82 18.73 8.21
C GLU A 117 2.32 18.95 8.20
N ASP A 118 1.62 18.55 7.12
CA ASP A 118 0.18 18.63 7.07
C ASP A 118 -0.46 17.65 8.05
N SER A 119 0.13 16.48 8.18
CA SER A 119 -0.41 15.47 9.09
C SER A 119 -0.16 15.82 10.55
N LYS A 120 0.78 16.72 10.82
CA LYS A 120 1.08 17.17 12.18
C LYS A 120 0.19 18.32 12.63
N LYS A 121 -0.49 18.94 11.72
CA LYS A 121 -1.34 20.11 12.01
C LYS A 121 -2.74 19.67 12.38
N LYS A 122 -2.87 19.02 13.48
CA LYS A 122 -4.20 18.60 13.91
C LYS A 122 -4.59 19.15 15.23
#